data_0cfb031a4932978dc8ad1f413a7bfd71
#
_entry.id   0cfb031a4932978dc8ad1f413a7bfd71
#
_cell.length_a   1.000
_cell.length_b   1.000
_cell.length_c   1.000
_cell.angle_alpha   90.00
_cell.angle_beta   90.00
_cell.angle_gamma   90.00
#
_symmetry.space_group_name_H-M   'P 1'
#
loop_
_entity.id
_entity.type
_entity.pdbx_description
1 polymer ?
#
loop_
_entity_poly.entity_id
_entity_poly.type
_entity_poly.pdbx_seq_one_letter_code
_entity_poly.pdbx_strand_id
1 'polypeptide(L)'
;LVFSDVLEAVGHTPLIRLSRIVDKDSADVLVKYEGVNIGGSIKTRTALNMVNDAESKGIINKDTVIVEPTSGNQGIGLALIGAVKGYKVKIIMPDSVSEERRKLIKAYGAELILVHDDGDIGACIEECLQTALDMQRKDKNVWVPQQFENPANPQVHRNTTALEIIEQADCKIDGFCSGVGTGGTLTGIGEILKEHNPDITIWAVEPENAAILSGGSIGTHLQMGIGDGIIPDNLNLEIYSKTAIVTDDEAIETSKRLIREEGILCGISSGTNVAAALRMAKQLGKGKTVVTVLPDTGERYFSTELFEI
;
A
#
# COMPACT_ATOMS: atom_id res chain seq x y z
N LEU A 1 4.12 -27.44 -1.24
CA LEU A 1 4.15 -26.77 0.08
C LEU A 1 2.74 -26.81 0.67
N VAL A 2 2.58 -27.20 1.94
CA VAL A 2 1.29 -27.17 2.65
C VAL A 2 1.45 -26.22 3.82
N PHE A 3 0.60 -25.20 3.90
CA PHE A 3 0.56 -24.25 5.00
C PHE A 3 -0.41 -24.72 6.08
N SER A 4 -0.18 -24.41 7.35
CA SER A 4 -1.07 -24.79 8.46
C SER A 4 -2.29 -23.87 8.54
N ASP A 5 -2.15 -22.62 8.15
CA ASP A 5 -3.25 -21.67 7.95
C ASP A 5 -2.97 -20.70 6.80
N VAL A 6 -3.95 -19.88 6.47
CA VAL A 6 -3.86 -18.94 5.34
C VAL A 6 -2.86 -17.80 5.60
N LEU A 7 -2.56 -17.46 6.86
CA LEU A 7 -1.65 -16.36 7.19
C LEU A 7 -0.18 -16.71 6.90
N GLU A 8 0.17 -18.01 6.94
CA GLU A 8 1.50 -18.49 6.54
C GLU A 8 1.75 -18.33 5.03
N ALA A 9 0.69 -18.20 4.22
CA ALA A 9 0.79 -17.95 2.79
C ALA A 9 0.89 -16.45 2.43
N VAL A 10 0.89 -15.56 3.42
CA VAL A 10 1.06 -14.12 3.19
C VAL A 10 2.50 -13.82 2.76
N GLY A 11 2.63 -13.06 1.67
CA GLY A 11 3.94 -12.77 1.10
C GLY A 11 4.31 -13.68 -0.07
N HIS A 12 5.61 -13.83 -0.33
CA HIS A 12 6.15 -14.61 -1.45
C HIS A 12 5.49 -14.29 -2.80
N THR A 13 5.10 -13.04 -2.98
CA THR A 13 4.48 -12.56 -4.20
C THR A 13 5.50 -12.49 -5.34
N PRO A 14 5.09 -12.62 -6.62
CA PRO A 14 6.04 -12.61 -7.72
C PRO A 14 6.64 -11.23 -7.97
N LEU A 15 7.90 -11.24 -8.44
CA LEU A 15 8.54 -10.11 -9.10
C LEU A 15 8.47 -10.35 -10.62
N ILE A 16 7.84 -9.43 -11.36
CA ILE A 16 7.54 -9.58 -12.78
C ILE A 16 8.29 -8.52 -13.58
N ARG A 17 8.97 -8.92 -14.67
CA ARG A 17 9.57 -8.00 -15.63
C ARG A 17 8.53 -7.49 -16.60
N LEU A 18 8.36 -6.18 -16.71
CA LEU A 18 7.54 -5.56 -17.75
C LEU A 18 8.29 -5.63 -19.10
N SER A 19 7.57 -5.95 -20.14
CA SER A 19 8.20 -6.24 -21.44
C SER A 19 7.61 -5.45 -22.62
N ARG A 20 6.42 -4.91 -22.48
CA ARG A 20 5.70 -4.25 -23.58
C ARG A 20 5.59 -2.75 -23.44
N ILE A 21 5.43 -2.28 -22.20
CA ILE A 21 5.26 -0.84 -21.92
C ILE A 21 6.58 -0.13 -21.63
N VAL A 22 7.70 -0.85 -21.57
CA VAL A 22 9.04 -0.32 -21.31
C VAL A 22 9.76 -0.03 -22.64
N ASP A 23 10.34 1.17 -22.76
CA ASP A 23 11.12 1.55 -23.96
C ASP A 23 12.41 0.72 -24.05
N LYS A 24 12.78 0.33 -25.27
CA LYS A 24 13.95 -0.57 -25.54
C LYS A 24 15.30 -0.02 -25.09
N ASP A 25 15.42 1.31 -24.99
CA ASP A 25 16.67 1.99 -24.58
C ASP A 25 16.64 2.43 -23.10
N SER A 26 15.58 2.07 -22.36
CA SER A 26 15.43 2.29 -20.93
C SER A 26 16.04 1.15 -20.11
N ALA A 27 16.14 1.36 -18.81
CA ALA A 27 16.41 0.30 -17.84
C ALA A 27 15.27 -0.75 -17.82
N ASP A 28 15.59 -1.96 -17.38
CA ASP A 28 14.58 -2.96 -17.09
C ASP A 28 13.68 -2.50 -15.93
N VAL A 29 12.38 -2.73 -16.04
CA VAL A 29 11.42 -2.43 -14.98
C VAL A 29 10.84 -3.74 -14.43
N LEU A 30 11.05 -3.97 -13.13
CA LEU A 30 10.52 -5.09 -12.38
C LEU A 30 9.43 -4.60 -11.43
N VAL A 31 8.32 -5.32 -11.36
CA VAL A 31 7.19 -4.96 -10.49
C VAL A 31 6.92 -6.06 -9.48
N LYS A 32 6.91 -5.72 -8.20
CA LYS A 32 6.51 -6.62 -7.11
C LYS A 32 4.98 -6.63 -7.05
N TYR A 33 4.37 -7.71 -7.53
CA TYR A 33 2.92 -7.77 -7.69
C TYR A 33 2.22 -8.28 -6.44
N GLU A 34 1.78 -7.37 -5.60
CA GLU A 34 1.07 -7.64 -4.35
C GLU A 34 -0.44 -7.91 -4.53
N GLY A 35 -0.97 -7.72 -5.72
CA GLY A 35 -2.37 -8.05 -6.03
C GLY A 35 -2.71 -9.53 -5.90
N VAL A 36 -1.72 -10.42 -6.01
CA VAL A 36 -1.89 -11.87 -5.81
C VAL A 36 -1.61 -12.32 -4.37
N ASN A 37 -1.26 -11.40 -3.48
CA ASN A 37 -1.10 -11.72 -2.07
C ASN A 37 -2.43 -12.17 -1.46
N ILE A 38 -2.38 -12.95 -0.39
CA ILE A 38 -3.57 -13.28 0.41
C ILE A 38 -4.27 -11.97 0.81
N GLY A 39 -5.57 -11.89 0.60
CA GLY A 39 -6.33 -10.65 0.80
C GLY A 39 -6.17 -9.61 -0.34
N GLY A 40 -5.41 -9.92 -1.41
CA GLY A 40 -5.34 -9.15 -2.66
C GLY A 40 -4.61 -7.82 -2.56
N SER A 41 -3.73 -7.61 -1.55
CA SER A 41 -2.91 -6.39 -1.47
C SER A 41 -1.71 -6.52 -0.54
N ILE A 42 -0.79 -5.57 -0.66
CA ILE A 42 0.38 -5.41 0.21
C ILE A 42 0.00 -5.17 1.68
N LYS A 43 -1.19 -4.63 1.95
CA LYS A 43 -1.63 -4.29 3.31
C LYS A 43 -1.88 -5.51 4.19
N THR A 44 -2.07 -6.69 3.62
CA THR A 44 -2.17 -7.91 4.43
C THR A 44 -0.85 -8.19 5.16
N ARG A 45 0.31 -7.89 4.54
CA ARG A 45 1.61 -7.96 5.22
C ARG A 45 1.67 -7.02 6.41
N THR A 46 1.28 -5.75 6.19
CA THR A 46 1.29 -4.71 7.21
C THR A 46 0.36 -5.06 8.36
N ALA A 47 -0.88 -5.41 8.06
CA ALA A 47 -1.88 -5.77 9.06
C ALA A 47 -1.44 -7.00 9.90
N LEU A 48 -0.92 -8.05 9.25
CA LEU A 48 -0.44 -9.25 9.94
C LEU A 48 0.72 -8.93 10.89
N ASN A 49 1.70 -8.14 10.42
CA ASN A 49 2.85 -7.82 11.26
C ASN A 49 2.49 -6.93 12.44
N MET A 50 1.59 -5.96 12.25
CA MET A 50 1.12 -5.09 13.35
C MET A 50 0.39 -5.90 14.42
N VAL A 51 -0.47 -6.86 14.01
CA VAL A 51 -1.16 -7.76 14.95
C VAL A 51 -0.18 -8.68 15.68
N ASN A 52 0.74 -9.32 14.94
CA ASN A 52 1.75 -10.20 15.53
C ASN A 52 2.68 -9.47 16.51
N ASP A 53 3.09 -8.25 16.17
CA ASP A 53 3.91 -7.40 17.04
C ASP A 53 3.16 -7.04 18.34
N ALA A 54 1.89 -6.64 18.22
CA ALA A 54 1.05 -6.32 19.37
C ALA A 54 0.78 -7.55 20.27
N GLU A 55 0.57 -8.74 19.67
CA GLU A 55 0.46 -10.00 20.42
C GLU A 55 1.76 -10.32 21.17
N SER A 56 2.91 -10.23 20.50
CA SER A 56 4.22 -10.53 21.07
C SER A 56 4.59 -9.63 22.23
N LYS A 57 4.12 -8.38 22.21
CA LYS A 57 4.31 -7.37 23.26
C LYS A 57 3.25 -7.44 24.37
N GLY A 58 2.25 -8.31 24.26
CA GLY A 58 1.14 -8.41 25.18
C GLY A 58 0.21 -7.19 25.18
N ILE A 59 0.24 -6.38 24.12
CA ILE A 59 -0.64 -5.20 23.95
C ILE A 59 -2.06 -5.65 23.70
N ILE A 60 -2.24 -6.74 22.96
CA ILE A 60 -3.53 -7.34 22.63
C ILE A 60 -3.63 -8.78 23.11
N ASN A 61 -4.84 -9.22 23.33
CA ASN A 61 -5.18 -10.57 23.74
C ASN A 61 -6.52 -10.99 23.09
N LYS A 62 -6.98 -12.21 23.36
CA LYS A 62 -8.21 -12.78 22.74
C LYS A 62 -9.50 -11.97 22.97
N ASP A 63 -9.54 -11.10 23.97
CA ASP A 63 -10.71 -10.28 24.28
C ASP A 63 -10.62 -8.89 23.60
N THR A 64 -9.51 -8.60 22.91
CA THR A 64 -9.29 -7.33 22.22
C THR A 64 -10.20 -7.15 21.02
N VAL A 65 -10.71 -5.95 20.86
CA VAL A 65 -11.42 -5.48 19.67
C VAL A 65 -10.47 -4.59 18.88
N ILE A 66 -10.11 -5.01 17.67
CA ILE A 66 -9.27 -4.22 16.77
C ILE A 66 -10.16 -3.19 16.07
N VAL A 67 -9.80 -1.92 16.17
CA VAL A 67 -10.52 -0.81 15.52
C VAL A 67 -9.54 -0.02 14.67
N GLU A 68 -9.82 0.17 13.38
CA GLU A 68 -8.92 0.93 12.49
C GLU A 68 -9.72 1.89 11.61
N PRO A 69 -9.34 3.18 11.60
CA PRO A 69 -9.85 4.13 10.62
C PRO A 69 -9.08 3.93 9.31
N THR A 70 -9.76 3.48 8.25
CA THR A 70 -9.11 3.25 6.96
C THR A 70 -10.12 3.15 5.83
N SER A 71 -9.83 3.79 4.72
CA SER A 71 -10.66 3.75 3.51
C SER A 71 -10.41 2.53 2.62
N GLY A 72 -9.52 1.58 3.01
CA GLY A 72 -9.16 0.60 2.00
C GLY A 72 -8.54 -0.71 2.46
N ASN A 73 -7.42 -1.01 1.83
CA ASN A 73 -6.75 -2.30 1.87
C ASN A 73 -6.30 -2.74 3.27
N GLN A 74 -5.96 -1.79 4.15
CA GLN A 74 -5.61 -2.10 5.55
C GLN A 74 -6.80 -2.71 6.30
N GLY A 75 -8.00 -2.14 6.11
CA GLY A 75 -9.22 -2.68 6.71
C GLY A 75 -9.54 -4.10 6.25
N ILE A 76 -9.35 -4.38 4.96
CA ILE A 76 -9.52 -5.73 4.41
C ILE A 76 -8.48 -6.68 5.03
N GLY A 77 -7.21 -6.26 5.15
CA GLY A 77 -6.16 -7.05 5.78
C GLY A 77 -6.47 -7.37 7.24
N LEU A 78 -6.87 -6.37 8.04
CA LEU A 78 -7.25 -6.58 9.45
C LEU A 78 -8.48 -7.47 9.59
N ALA A 79 -9.51 -7.30 8.73
CA ALA A 79 -10.69 -8.14 8.74
C ALA A 79 -10.37 -9.61 8.46
N LEU A 80 -9.51 -9.88 7.46
CA LEU A 80 -9.00 -11.22 7.16
C LEU A 80 -8.26 -11.83 8.36
N ILE A 81 -7.34 -11.07 8.98
CA ILE A 81 -6.56 -11.54 10.12
C ILE A 81 -7.47 -11.80 11.33
N GLY A 82 -8.44 -10.91 11.56
CA GLY A 82 -9.45 -11.11 12.59
C GLY A 82 -10.26 -12.38 12.40
N ALA A 83 -10.67 -12.68 11.17
CA ALA A 83 -11.38 -13.92 10.84
C ALA A 83 -10.55 -15.17 11.15
N VAL A 84 -9.24 -15.16 10.88
CA VAL A 84 -8.36 -16.32 11.10
C VAL A 84 -7.95 -16.44 12.57
N LYS A 85 -7.58 -15.34 13.22
CA LYS A 85 -7.10 -15.34 14.62
C LYS A 85 -8.21 -15.26 15.67
N GLY A 86 -9.46 -15.02 15.25
CA GLY A 86 -10.63 -14.92 16.13
C GLY A 86 -10.80 -13.57 16.83
N TYR A 87 -10.18 -12.49 16.30
CA TYR A 87 -10.39 -11.14 16.81
C TYR A 87 -11.69 -10.53 16.29
N LYS A 88 -12.36 -9.76 17.13
CA LYS A 88 -13.40 -8.83 16.67
C LYS A 88 -12.73 -7.64 16.00
N VAL A 89 -13.17 -7.31 14.81
CA VAL A 89 -12.62 -6.19 14.03
C VAL A 89 -13.74 -5.22 13.68
N LYS A 90 -13.47 -3.93 13.88
CA LYS A 90 -14.34 -2.83 13.46
C LYS A 90 -13.53 -1.90 12.56
N ILE A 91 -14.05 -1.62 11.38
CA ILE A 91 -13.43 -0.70 10.43
C ILE A 91 -14.30 0.55 10.33
N ILE A 92 -13.66 1.70 10.50
CA ILE A 92 -14.32 3.01 10.39
C ILE A 92 -13.87 3.63 9.07
N MET A 93 -14.80 4.03 8.23
CA MET A 93 -14.46 4.60 6.91
C MET A 93 -15.53 5.57 6.40
N PRO A 94 -15.15 6.49 5.48
CA PRO A 94 -16.11 7.30 4.76
C PRO A 94 -17.14 6.45 4.00
N ASP A 95 -18.39 6.92 3.92
CA ASP A 95 -19.44 6.25 3.15
C ASP A 95 -19.27 6.40 1.63
N SER A 96 -18.39 7.28 1.17
CA SER A 96 -17.97 7.44 -0.23
C SER A 96 -17.01 6.36 -0.75
N VAL A 97 -16.48 5.50 0.14
CA VAL A 97 -15.57 4.40 -0.25
C VAL A 97 -16.30 3.35 -1.11
N SER A 98 -15.59 2.78 -2.10
CA SER A 98 -16.13 1.83 -3.07
C SER A 98 -16.87 0.65 -2.41
N GLU A 99 -17.94 0.20 -3.08
CA GLU A 99 -18.79 -0.88 -2.59
C GLU A 99 -18.02 -2.20 -2.45
N GLU A 100 -17.07 -2.47 -3.35
CA GLU A 100 -16.24 -3.67 -3.35
C GLU A 100 -15.44 -3.81 -2.04
N ARG A 101 -14.82 -2.71 -1.57
CA ARG A 101 -14.09 -2.71 -0.31
C ARG A 101 -14.99 -2.97 0.89
N ARG A 102 -16.17 -2.31 0.93
CA ARG A 102 -17.17 -2.51 1.99
C ARG A 102 -17.67 -3.96 2.03
N LYS A 103 -17.91 -4.57 0.87
CA LYS A 103 -18.34 -5.97 0.75
C LYS A 103 -17.26 -6.93 1.24
N LEU A 104 -15.98 -6.72 0.87
CA LEU A 104 -14.87 -7.56 1.30
C LEU A 104 -14.68 -7.54 2.82
N ILE A 105 -14.71 -6.36 3.45
CA ILE A 105 -14.61 -6.22 4.90
C ILE A 105 -15.71 -6.99 5.61
N LYS A 106 -16.97 -6.82 5.17
CA LYS A 106 -18.13 -7.53 5.72
C LYS A 106 -18.05 -9.04 5.47
N ALA A 107 -17.54 -9.48 4.32
CA ALA A 107 -17.41 -10.90 4.00
C ALA A 107 -16.46 -11.64 4.94
N TYR A 108 -15.41 -10.96 5.45
CA TYR A 108 -14.53 -11.48 6.50
C TYR A 108 -15.13 -11.40 7.91
N GLY A 109 -16.36 -10.87 8.08
CA GLY A 109 -17.05 -10.79 9.36
C GLY A 109 -16.72 -9.57 10.21
N ALA A 110 -15.98 -8.59 9.69
CA ALA A 110 -15.74 -7.35 10.42
C ALA A 110 -16.96 -6.43 10.43
N GLU A 111 -17.15 -5.71 11.53
CA GLU A 111 -18.14 -4.65 11.65
C GLU A 111 -17.66 -3.40 10.89
N LEU A 112 -18.55 -2.79 10.14
CA LEU A 112 -18.27 -1.58 9.38
C LEU A 112 -19.05 -0.41 9.95
N ILE A 113 -18.33 0.63 10.35
CA ILE A 113 -18.87 1.91 10.81
C ILE A 113 -18.61 2.94 9.71
N LEU A 114 -19.69 3.50 9.16
CA LEU A 114 -19.60 4.50 8.11
C LEU A 114 -19.72 5.90 8.70
N VAL A 115 -18.82 6.79 8.30
CA VAL A 115 -18.86 8.23 8.56
C VAL A 115 -19.33 8.90 7.28
N HIS A 116 -20.25 9.85 7.38
CA HIS A 116 -20.78 10.54 6.22
C HIS A 116 -19.76 11.51 5.63
N ASP A 117 -19.49 11.39 4.33
CA ASP A 117 -18.63 12.28 3.57
C ASP A 117 -19.51 13.34 2.89
N ASP A 118 -19.45 14.57 3.40
CA ASP A 118 -20.20 15.72 2.88
C ASP A 118 -19.46 16.46 1.77
N GLY A 119 -18.35 15.89 1.28
CA GLY A 119 -17.50 16.45 0.22
C GLY A 119 -16.17 17.02 0.72
N ASP A 120 -15.92 17.05 2.04
CA ASP A 120 -14.61 17.32 2.64
C ASP A 120 -14.00 16.00 3.15
N ILE A 121 -13.36 15.28 2.24
CA ILE A 121 -12.75 13.98 2.55
C ILE A 121 -11.71 14.08 3.66
N GLY A 122 -10.99 15.20 3.76
CA GLY A 122 -10.00 15.41 4.82
C GLY A 122 -10.64 15.45 6.20
N ALA A 123 -11.71 16.24 6.35
CA ALA A 123 -12.48 16.31 7.58
C ALA A 123 -13.13 14.96 7.94
N CYS A 124 -13.64 14.23 6.94
CA CYS A 124 -14.24 12.91 7.14
C CYS A 124 -13.20 11.86 7.61
N ILE A 125 -11.99 11.88 7.07
CA ILE A 125 -10.89 11.00 7.52
C ILE A 125 -10.50 11.34 8.96
N GLU A 126 -10.40 12.60 9.32
CA GLU A 126 -10.12 13.03 10.69
C GLU A 126 -11.22 12.59 11.66
N GLU A 127 -12.49 12.69 11.28
CA GLU A 127 -13.62 12.19 12.08
C GLU A 127 -13.54 10.68 12.28
N CYS A 128 -13.18 9.91 11.25
CA CYS A 128 -12.95 8.48 11.37
C CYS A 128 -11.85 8.18 12.39
N LEU A 129 -10.73 8.92 12.37
CA LEU A 129 -9.62 8.76 13.31
C LEU A 129 -10.06 9.09 14.72
N GLN A 130 -10.71 10.23 14.94
CA GLN A 130 -11.18 10.63 16.27
C GLN A 130 -12.19 9.63 16.83
N THR A 131 -13.07 9.09 16.00
CA THR A 131 -14.02 8.05 16.41
C THR A 131 -13.29 6.80 16.91
N ALA A 132 -12.26 6.33 16.20
CA ALA A 132 -11.46 5.18 16.62
C ALA A 132 -10.73 5.44 17.95
N LEU A 133 -10.09 6.60 18.08
CA LEU A 133 -9.36 6.99 19.29
C LEU A 133 -10.32 7.17 20.49
N ASP A 134 -11.53 7.69 20.27
CA ASP A 134 -12.56 7.79 21.30
C ASP A 134 -13.02 6.42 21.78
N MET A 135 -13.16 5.44 20.89
CA MET A 135 -13.48 4.06 21.27
C MET A 135 -12.36 3.47 22.14
N GLN A 136 -11.10 3.67 21.78
CA GLN A 136 -9.96 3.21 22.55
C GLN A 136 -9.89 3.89 23.93
N ARG A 137 -10.18 5.19 24.03
CA ARG A 137 -10.24 5.91 25.31
C ARG A 137 -11.35 5.42 26.25
N LYS A 138 -12.47 4.98 25.68
CA LYS A 138 -13.65 4.51 26.44
C LYS A 138 -13.58 3.05 26.86
N ASP A 139 -12.88 2.20 26.10
CA ASP A 139 -12.75 0.78 26.36
C ASP A 139 -11.30 0.31 26.22
N LYS A 140 -10.71 -0.13 27.33
CA LYS A 140 -9.33 -0.64 27.40
C LYS A 140 -9.08 -1.91 26.56
N ASN A 141 -10.15 -2.61 26.14
CA ASN A 141 -10.05 -3.76 25.28
C ASN A 141 -10.02 -3.36 23.78
N VAL A 142 -10.20 -2.09 23.47
CA VAL A 142 -10.07 -1.59 22.09
C VAL A 142 -8.60 -1.27 21.83
N TRP A 143 -8.10 -1.75 20.71
CA TRP A 143 -6.78 -1.43 20.19
C TRP A 143 -6.89 -0.84 18.79
N VAL A 144 -6.27 0.33 18.58
CA VAL A 144 -6.17 1.00 17.29
C VAL A 144 -4.74 0.81 16.78
N PRO A 145 -4.54 0.05 15.70
CA PRO A 145 -3.21 -0.23 15.12
C PRO A 145 -2.41 1.01 14.69
N GLN A 146 -3.09 2.06 14.20
CA GLN A 146 -2.49 3.32 13.74
C GLN A 146 -1.42 3.11 12.65
N GLN A 147 -1.84 2.68 11.47
CA GLN A 147 -0.95 2.29 10.37
C GLN A 147 0.06 3.37 9.94
N PHE A 148 -0.20 4.66 10.19
CA PHE A 148 0.67 5.76 9.81
C PHE A 148 1.85 6.00 10.78
N GLU A 149 1.72 5.54 12.03
CA GLU A 149 2.68 5.75 13.11
C GLU A 149 3.34 4.45 13.58
N ASN A 150 2.66 3.31 13.41
CA ASN A 150 3.11 2.02 13.94
C ASN A 150 4.36 1.51 13.22
N PRO A 151 5.51 1.37 13.93
CA PRO A 151 6.77 0.95 13.33
C PRO A 151 6.77 -0.48 12.80
N ALA A 152 5.82 -1.33 13.22
CA ALA A 152 5.64 -2.66 12.66
C ALA A 152 5.23 -2.64 11.19
N ASN A 153 4.69 -1.51 10.69
CA ASN A 153 4.37 -1.31 9.29
C ASN A 153 5.65 -1.31 8.40
N PRO A 154 6.60 -0.38 8.50
CA PRO A 154 7.82 -0.47 7.70
C PRO A 154 8.65 -1.71 8.03
N GLN A 155 8.57 -2.24 9.25
CA GLN A 155 9.33 -3.42 9.67
C GLN A 155 9.00 -4.67 8.85
N VAL A 156 7.73 -4.92 8.49
CA VAL A 156 7.39 -6.08 7.67
C VAL A 156 8.03 -5.99 6.28
N HIS A 157 8.14 -4.80 5.72
CA HIS A 157 8.76 -4.61 4.42
C HIS A 157 10.28 -4.80 4.46
N ARG A 158 10.94 -4.41 5.57
CA ARG A 158 12.36 -4.73 5.81
C ARG A 158 12.58 -6.24 5.89
N ASN A 159 11.75 -6.93 6.65
CA ASN A 159 11.94 -8.33 6.99
C ASN A 159 11.47 -9.30 5.90
N THR A 160 10.60 -8.88 4.97
CA THR A 160 10.00 -9.75 3.97
C THR A 160 10.07 -9.18 2.56
N THR A 161 9.33 -8.13 2.25
CA THR A 161 9.14 -7.63 0.89
C THR A 161 10.46 -7.25 0.21
N ALA A 162 11.35 -6.55 0.92
CA ALA A 162 12.65 -6.15 0.39
C ALA A 162 13.56 -7.36 0.12
N LEU A 163 13.58 -8.33 1.05
CA LEU A 163 14.39 -9.55 0.91
C LEU A 163 13.88 -10.42 -0.25
N GLU A 164 12.56 -10.55 -0.39
CA GLU A 164 11.95 -11.22 -1.54
C GLU A 164 12.33 -10.55 -2.87
N ILE A 165 12.35 -9.22 -2.92
CA ILE A 165 12.76 -8.45 -4.11
C ILE A 165 14.22 -8.74 -4.46
N ILE A 166 15.12 -8.69 -3.48
CA ILE A 166 16.55 -8.95 -3.69
C ILE A 166 16.78 -10.37 -4.21
N GLU A 167 16.15 -11.37 -3.55
CA GLU A 167 16.27 -12.78 -3.95
C GLU A 167 15.72 -13.02 -5.37
N GLN A 168 14.55 -12.46 -5.68
CA GLN A 168 13.87 -12.69 -6.96
C GLN A 168 14.48 -11.92 -8.13
N ALA A 169 15.09 -10.75 -7.88
CA ALA A 169 15.69 -9.94 -8.94
C ALA A 169 16.91 -10.62 -9.55
N ASP A 170 17.70 -11.35 -8.76
CA ASP A 170 18.95 -12.03 -9.15
C ASP A 170 19.89 -11.12 -9.96
N CYS A 171 19.87 -9.81 -9.67
CA CYS A 171 20.68 -8.81 -10.33
C CYS A 171 20.82 -7.56 -9.45
N LYS A 172 21.74 -6.64 -9.86
CA LYS A 172 21.84 -5.34 -9.22
C LYS A 172 20.58 -4.51 -9.48
N ILE A 173 19.97 -3.99 -8.41
CA ILE A 173 18.86 -3.04 -8.48
C ILE A 173 19.45 -1.63 -8.41
N ASP A 174 19.27 -0.84 -9.48
CA ASP A 174 19.83 0.52 -9.62
C ASP A 174 18.84 1.61 -9.25
N GLY A 175 17.53 1.29 -9.25
CA GLY A 175 16.47 2.24 -8.89
C GLY A 175 15.30 1.59 -8.20
N PHE A 176 14.67 2.34 -7.29
CA PHE A 176 13.42 1.95 -6.63
C PHE A 176 12.50 3.17 -6.50
N CYS A 177 11.22 3.00 -6.75
CA CYS A 177 10.23 4.02 -6.47
C CYS A 177 8.93 3.42 -5.94
N SER A 178 8.24 4.18 -5.11
CA SER A 178 6.94 3.77 -4.57
C SER A 178 6.11 4.98 -4.16
N GLY A 179 4.80 4.90 -4.38
CA GLY A 179 3.82 5.85 -3.87
C GLY A 179 3.82 5.87 -2.34
N VAL A 180 3.64 7.07 -1.80
CA VAL A 180 3.62 7.31 -0.36
C VAL A 180 2.18 7.47 0.11
N GLY A 181 1.67 6.46 0.86
CA GLY A 181 0.51 6.57 1.73
C GLY A 181 1.00 6.59 3.17
N THR A 182 1.06 5.43 3.83
CA THR A 182 1.60 5.31 5.21
C THR A 182 3.13 5.43 5.32
N GLY A 183 3.86 5.53 4.21
CA GLY A 183 5.32 5.59 4.19
C GLY A 183 6.03 4.25 4.38
N GLY A 184 5.36 3.25 4.92
CA GLY A 184 5.98 1.98 5.33
C GLY A 184 6.64 1.21 4.19
N THR A 185 6.01 1.16 3.01
CA THR A 185 6.53 0.45 1.83
C THR A 185 7.82 1.10 1.32
N LEU A 186 7.80 2.42 1.08
CA LEU A 186 8.98 3.15 0.58
C LEU A 186 10.14 3.05 1.58
N THR A 187 9.86 3.27 2.86
CA THR A 187 10.85 3.21 3.94
C THR A 187 11.43 1.81 4.07
N GLY A 188 10.58 0.81 4.32
CA GLY A 188 11.07 -0.52 4.65
C GLY A 188 11.81 -1.19 3.50
N ILE A 189 11.31 -1.06 2.26
CA ILE A 189 11.99 -1.60 1.08
C ILE A 189 13.23 -0.76 0.76
N GLY A 190 13.10 0.56 0.75
CA GLY A 190 14.16 1.48 0.37
C GLY A 190 15.41 1.36 1.24
N GLU A 191 15.24 1.24 2.57
CA GLU A 191 16.36 1.08 3.49
C GLU A 191 17.16 -0.19 3.22
N ILE A 192 16.50 -1.34 3.09
CA ILE A 192 17.17 -2.62 2.82
C ILE A 192 17.82 -2.62 1.42
N LEU A 193 17.16 -2.07 0.41
CA LEU A 193 17.77 -1.94 -0.92
C LEU A 193 18.99 -1.01 -0.90
N LYS A 194 18.95 0.05 -0.09
CA LYS A 194 20.10 0.99 0.05
C LYS A 194 21.25 0.36 0.83
N GLU A 195 20.96 -0.48 1.82
CA GLU A 195 21.99 -1.30 2.49
C GLU A 195 22.64 -2.28 1.51
N HIS A 196 21.83 -2.92 0.64
CA HIS A 196 22.32 -3.85 -0.38
C HIS A 196 23.09 -3.17 -1.51
N ASN A 197 22.66 -1.98 -1.95
CA ASN A 197 23.31 -1.14 -2.96
C ASN A 197 23.27 0.33 -2.53
N PRO A 198 24.37 0.86 -1.92
CA PRO A 198 24.42 2.27 -1.46
C PRO A 198 24.21 3.31 -2.57
N ASP A 199 24.48 2.95 -3.83
CA ASP A 199 24.34 3.83 -5.00
C ASP A 199 22.94 3.81 -5.61
N ILE A 200 21.98 3.08 -5.03
CA ILE A 200 20.62 2.98 -5.56
C ILE A 200 19.93 4.35 -5.58
N THR A 201 19.26 4.64 -6.68
CA THR A 201 18.39 5.83 -6.79
C THR A 201 16.99 5.51 -6.25
N ILE A 202 16.52 6.23 -5.24
CA ILE A 202 15.19 6.02 -4.65
C ILE A 202 14.34 7.28 -4.85
N TRP A 203 13.10 7.11 -5.35
CA TRP A 203 12.13 8.19 -5.49
C TRP A 203 10.87 7.89 -4.65
N ALA A 204 10.39 8.92 -3.94
CA ALA A 204 9.03 8.97 -3.43
C ALA A 204 8.08 9.36 -4.57
N VAL A 205 6.88 8.78 -4.60
CA VAL A 205 5.88 9.12 -5.63
C VAL A 205 4.62 9.66 -4.97
N GLU A 206 4.10 10.75 -5.50
CA GLU A 206 2.90 11.44 -4.99
C GLU A 206 1.89 11.72 -6.12
N PRO A 207 0.58 11.72 -5.80
CA PRO A 207 -0.44 12.31 -6.67
C PRO A 207 -0.21 13.82 -6.83
N GLU A 208 -0.47 14.35 -8.02
CA GLU A 208 -0.34 15.79 -8.30
C GLU A 208 -1.19 16.64 -7.34
N ASN A 209 -2.43 16.22 -7.08
CA ASN A 209 -3.36 16.94 -6.22
C ASN A 209 -3.14 16.72 -4.71
N ALA A 210 -2.14 15.91 -4.32
CA ALA A 210 -1.76 15.68 -2.92
C ALA A 210 -0.23 15.56 -2.77
N ALA A 211 0.51 16.44 -3.44
CA ALA A 211 1.98 16.42 -3.49
C ALA A 211 2.61 17.10 -2.26
N ILE A 212 2.33 16.59 -1.06
CA ILE A 212 2.72 17.16 0.23
C ILE A 212 4.24 17.16 0.43
N LEU A 213 4.93 16.08 0.05
CA LEU A 213 6.40 15.99 0.16
C LEU A 213 7.10 16.99 -0.77
N SER A 214 6.42 17.42 -1.83
CA SER A 214 6.88 18.44 -2.77
C SER A 214 6.47 19.87 -2.37
N GLY A 215 5.89 20.06 -1.19
CA GLY A 215 5.46 21.37 -0.69
C GLY A 215 4.10 21.84 -1.22
N GLY A 216 3.33 20.93 -1.82
CA GLY A 216 1.94 21.18 -2.24
C GLY A 216 0.95 21.06 -1.10
N SER A 217 -0.33 21.11 -1.42
CA SER A 217 -1.46 20.93 -0.49
C SER A 217 -2.29 19.71 -0.84
N ILE A 218 -3.08 19.25 0.13
CA ILE A 218 -4.05 18.17 -0.12
C ILE A 218 -5.17 18.68 -1.04
N GLY A 219 -5.55 17.85 -1.99
CA GLY A 219 -6.70 18.01 -2.87
C GLY A 219 -7.27 16.64 -3.25
N THR A 220 -8.42 16.65 -3.90
CA THR A 220 -9.06 15.41 -4.37
C THR A 220 -8.27 14.78 -5.51
N HIS A 221 -8.04 13.48 -5.43
CA HIS A 221 -7.41 12.67 -6.45
C HIS A 221 -7.98 11.24 -6.47
N LEU A 222 -7.72 10.51 -7.55
CA LEU A 222 -8.25 9.15 -7.78
C LEU A 222 -7.29 8.03 -7.38
N GLN A 223 -6.05 8.35 -6.98
CA GLN A 223 -4.98 7.40 -6.68
C GLN A 223 -5.10 6.85 -5.27
N MET A 224 -6.14 6.06 -5.03
CA MET A 224 -6.50 5.53 -3.72
C MET A 224 -5.37 4.74 -3.07
N GLY A 225 -5.14 4.98 -1.76
CA GLY A 225 -4.16 4.29 -0.92
C GLY A 225 -2.79 4.96 -0.85
N ILE A 226 -2.63 6.11 -1.49
CA ILE A 226 -1.48 7.02 -1.39
C ILE A 226 -1.99 8.46 -1.36
N GLY A 227 -1.14 9.41 -0.95
CA GLY A 227 -1.49 10.84 -1.00
C GLY A 227 -2.53 11.23 0.06
N ASP A 228 -2.42 10.70 1.27
CA ASP A 228 -3.40 10.93 2.35
C ASP A 228 -3.30 12.34 2.98
N GLY A 229 -2.55 13.27 2.39
CA GLY A 229 -2.47 14.67 2.80
C GLY A 229 -1.61 14.95 4.04
N ILE A 230 -0.89 13.96 4.53
CA ILE A 230 0.01 14.06 5.68
C ILE A 230 1.40 13.49 5.35
N ILE A 231 2.41 13.91 6.10
CA ILE A 231 3.71 13.24 6.15
C ILE A 231 3.64 12.21 7.27
N PRO A 232 3.61 10.90 6.97
CA PRO A 232 3.45 9.87 7.99
C PRO A 232 4.72 9.67 8.80
N ASP A 233 4.60 9.36 10.10
CA ASP A 233 5.73 9.10 10.99
C ASP A 233 6.59 7.90 10.54
N ASN A 234 5.97 6.96 9.84
CA ASN A 234 6.65 5.80 9.27
C ASN A 234 7.53 6.12 8.06
N LEU A 235 7.49 7.34 7.51
CA LEU A 235 8.28 7.73 6.35
C LEU A 235 9.67 8.20 6.78
N ASN A 236 10.69 7.50 6.34
CA ASN A 236 12.07 7.99 6.41
C ASN A 236 12.30 9.02 5.30
N LEU A 237 12.33 10.31 5.66
CA LEU A 237 12.51 11.43 4.73
C LEU A 237 13.91 11.46 4.08
N GLU A 238 14.89 10.76 4.65
CA GLU A 238 16.27 10.71 4.17
C GLU A 238 16.51 9.58 3.14
N ILE A 239 15.47 8.71 2.92
CA ILE A 239 15.67 7.52 2.10
C ILE A 239 15.59 7.81 0.60
N TYR A 240 14.87 8.82 0.19
CA TYR A 240 14.67 9.16 -1.22
C TYR A 240 15.41 10.44 -1.62
N SER A 241 15.86 10.48 -2.87
CA SER A 241 16.61 11.61 -3.43
C SER A 241 15.74 12.57 -4.25
N LYS A 242 14.49 12.17 -4.56
CA LYS A 242 13.57 12.93 -5.40
C LYS A 242 12.14 12.51 -5.14
N THR A 243 11.21 13.46 -5.30
CA THR A 243 9.77 13.21 -5.38
C THR A 243 9.33 13.23 -6.84
N ALA A 244 8.58 12.22 -7.27
CA ALA A 244 7.97 12.14 -8.58
C ALA A 244 6.46 12.38 -8.46
N ILE A 245 5.95 13.37 -9.16
CA ILE A 245 4.52 13.72 -9.19
C ILE A 245 3.88 13.03 -10.40
N VAL A 246 2.71 12.40 -10.17
CA VAL A 246 1.93 11.68 -11.19
C VAL A 246 0.49 12.18 -11.16
N THR A 247 -0.05 12.53 -12.33
CA THR A 247 -1.46 12.94 -12.48
C THR A 247 -2.40 11.75 -12.41
N ASP A 248 -3.69 11.99 -12.16
CA ASP A 248 -4.71 10.93 -12.16
C ASP A 248 -4.85 10.27 -13.54
N ASP A 249 -4.85 11.08 -14.60
CA ASP A 249 -4.91 10.58 -15.99
C ASP A 249 -3.74 9.66 -16.32
N GLU A 250 -2.53 10.06 -15.94
CA GLU A 250 -1.33 9.26 -16.16
C GLU A 250 -1.37 7.95 -15.36
N ALA A 251 -1.83 7.99 -14.12
CA ALA A 251 -1.98 6.82 -13.27
C ALA A 251 -3.00 5.83 -13.84
N ILE A 252 -4.17 6.32 -14.24
CA ILE A 252 -5.25 5.50 -14.83
C ILE A 252 -4.82 4.92 -16.17
N GLU A 253 -4.25 5.73 -17.07
CA GLU A 253 -3.79 5.24 -18.38
C GLU A 253 -2.68 4.20 -18.22
N THR A 254 -1.73 4.40 -17.31
CA THR A 254 -0.68 3.42 -17.06
C THR A 254 -1.25 2.13 -16.47
N SER A 255 -2.25 2.20 -15.58
CA SER A 255 -2.95 1.00 -15.09
C SER A 255 -3.68 0.28 -16.22
N LYS A 256 -4.38 0.99 -17.09
CA LYS A 256 -5.03 0.42 -18.28
C LYS A 256 -4.02 -0.27 -19.22
N ARG A 257 -2.85 0.32 -19.41
CA ARG A 257 -1.75 -0.29 -20.19
C ARG A 257 -1.19 -1.55 -19.52
N LEU A 258 -0.99 -1.55 -18.19
CA LEU A 258 -0.59 -2.75 -17.46
C LEU A 258 -1.59 -3.90 -17.66
N ILE A 259 -2.89 -3.60 -17.65
CA ILE A 259 -3.94 -4.58 -17.85
C ILE A 259 -3.93 -5.10 -19.30
N ARG A 260 -3.90 -4.20 -20.30
CA ARG A 260 -4.10 -4.55 -21.71
C ARG A 260 -2.85 -5.07 -22.40
N GLU A 261 -1.68 -4.55 -22.02
CA GLU A 261 -0.42 -4.86 -22.69
C GLU A 261 0.41 -5.89 -21.92
N GLU A 262 0.42 -5.85 -20.57
CA GLU A 262 1.20 -6.78 -19.74
C GLU A 262 0.34 -7.91 -19.12
N GLY A 263 -1.00 -7.81 -19.19
CA GLY A 263 -1.92 -8.80 -18.62
C GLY A 263 -2.01 -8.75 -17.08
N ILE A 264 -1.64 -7.63 -16.45
CA ILE A 264 -1.60 -7.48 -15.00
C ILE A 264 -2.79 -6.65 -14.53
N LEU A 265 -3.78 -7.30 -13.92
CA LEU A 265 -4.95 -6.63 -13.36
C LEU A 265 -4.59 -5.97 -12.03
N CYS A 266 -4.45 -4.65 -12.01
CA CYS A 266 -3.98 -3.89 -10.85
C CYS A 266 -4.78 -2.60 -10.62
N GLY A 267 -4.65 -2.01 -9.43
CA GLY A 267 -5.32 -0.76 -9.06
C GLY A 267 -4.61 0.49 -9.60
N ILE A 268 -5.22 1.68 -9.36
CA ILE A 268 -4.74 2.96 -9.89
C ILE A 268 -3.35 3.32 -9.34
N SER A 269 -3.09 3.10 -8.05
CA SER A 269 -1.77 3.37 -7.45
C SER A 269 -0.63 2.50 -8.04
N SER A 270 -0.97 1.37 -8.65
CA SER A 270 -0.01 0.58 -9.44
C SER A 270 0.43 1.34 -10.69
N GLY A 271 -0.52 1.98 -11.39
CA GLY A 271 -0.22 2.85 -12.52
C GLY A 271 0.64 4.04 -12.12
N THR A 272 0.34 4.67 -10.98
CA THR A 272 1.17 5.74 -10.39
C THR A 272 2.62 5.29 -10.22
N ASN A 273 2.81 4.14 -9.59
CA ASN A 273 4.13 3.59 -9.34
C ASN A 273 4.88 3.25 -10.64
N VAL A 274 4.21 2.65 -11.59
CA VAL A 274 4.82 2.28 -12.87
C VAL A 274 5.11 3.50 -13.75
N ALA A 275 4.25 4.52 -13.76
CA ALA A 275 4.51 5.78 -14.46
C ALA A 275 5.83 6.43 -13.97
N ALA A 276 6.02 6.49 -12.65
CA ALA A 276 7.27 6.97 -12.05
C ALA A 276 8.46 6.05 -12.37
N ALA A 277 8.26 4.72 -12.32
CA ALA A 277 9.29 3.74 -12.64
C ALA A 277 9.75 3.83 -14.10
N LEU A 278 8.84 4.04 -15.05
CA LEU A 278 9.17 4.24 -16.47
C LEU A 278 10.00 5.52 -16.69
N ARG A 279 9.66 6.61 -15.99
CA ARG A 279 10.46 7.85 -16.02
C ARG A 279 11.87 7.62 -15.44
N MET A 280 11.98 6.90 -14.32
CA MET A 280 13.25 6.53 -13.71
C MET A 280 14.07 5.62 -14.64
N ALA A 281 13.43 4.62 -15.24
CA ALA A 281 14.08 3.70 -16.18
C ALA A 281 14.66 4.41 -17.39
N LYS A 282 13.92 5.38 -17.94
CA LYS A 282 14.40 6.23 -19.04
C LYS A 282 15.61 7.08 -18.61
N GLN A 283 15.61 7.62 -17.38
CA GLN A 283 16.71 8.41 -16.84
C GLN A 283 17.96 7.58 -16.60
N LEU A 284 17.83 6.36 -16.07
CA LEU A 284 18.96 5.48 -15.78
C LEU A 284 19.54 4.82 -17.03
N GLY A 285 18.71 4.54 -18.03
CA GLY A 285 19.13 3.99 -19.31
C GLY A 285 19.39 2.49 -19.30
N LYS A 286 19.75 1.97 -20.45
CA LYS A 286 19.93 0.55 -20.74
C LYS A 286 20.99 -0.11 -19.85
N GLY A 287 20.74 -1.36 -19.46
CA GLY A 287 21.63 -2.16 -18.62
C GLY A 287 21.51 -1.87 -17.12
N LYS A 288 20.49 -1.10 -16.74
CA LYS A 288 20.11 -0.82 -15.36
C LYS A 288 18.78 -1.51 -15.03
N THR A 289 18.48 -1.62 -13.75
CA THR A 289 17.24 -2.24 -13.26
C THR A 289 16.53 -1.33 -12.27
N VAL A 290 15.25 -1.08 -12.53
CA VAL A 290 14.33 -0.33 -11.66
C VAL A 290 13.30 -1.29 -11.08
N VAL A 291 13.03 -1.19 -9.79
CA VAL A 291 11.97 -1.95 -9.11
C VAL A 291 10.89 -1.00 -8.63
N THR A 292 9.64 -1.43 -8.74
CA THR A 292 8.50 -0.79 -8.06
C THR A 292 7.49 -1.82 -7.57
N VAL A 293 6.41 -1.36 -6.92
CA VAL A 293 5.38 -2.23 -6.34
C VAL A 293 4.05 -2.00 -7.04
N LEU A 294 3.31 -3.07 -7.31
CA LEU A 294 1.90 -3.03 -7.65
C LEU A 294 1.09 -3.40 -6.40
N PRO A 295 0.54 -2.42 -5.67
CA PRO A 295 0.09 -2.63 -4.28
C PRO A 295 -1.12 -3.54 -4.14
N ASP A 296 -2.01 -3.59 -5.15
CA ASP A 296 -3.26 -4.36 -5.06
C ASP A 296 -3.80 -4.81 -6.43
N THR A 297 -4.89 -5.59 -6.38
CA THR A 297 -5.60 -6.09 -7.55
C THR A 297 -6.67 -5.11 -8.06
N GLY A 298 -6.97 -5.18 -9.36
CA GLY A 298 -7.91 -4.28 -10.04
C GLY A 298 -9.39 -4.50 -9.71
N GLU A 299 -9.81 -5.67 -9.21
CA GLU A 299 -11.22 -5.96 -8.93
C GLU A 299 -11.86 -5.01 -7.92
N ARG A 300 -11.06 -4.34 -7.09
CA ARG A 300 -11.50 -3.37 -6.09
C ARG A 300 -11.92 -2.03 -6.67
N TYR A 301 -11.74 -1.87 -7.98
CA TYR A 301 -11.93 -0.62 -8.72
C TYR A 301 -12.98 -0.72 -9.81
N PHE A 302 -13.74 -1.83 -9.90
CA PHE A 302 -14.72 -2.05 -10.98
C PHE A 302 -15.80 -0.96 -11.04
N SER A 303 -16.12 -0.32 -9.92
CA SER A 303 -17.05 0.80 -9.84
C SER A 303 -16.40 2.18 -9.99
N THR A 304 -15.14 2.25 -10.42
CA THR A 304 -14.38 3.51 -10.57
C THR A 304 -14.03 3.82 -12.03
N GLU A 305 -13.52 5.02 -12.29
CA GLU A 305 -13.08 5.50 -13.61
C GLU A 305 -12.01 4.62 -14.26
N LEU A 306 -11.29 3.80 -13.51
CA LEU A 306 -10.34 2.84 -14.07
C LEU A 306 -11.00 1.89 -15.08
N PHE A 307 -12.27 1.50 -14.83
CA PHE A 307 -13.03 0.56 -15.66
C PHE A 307 -14.22 1.19 -16.39
N GLU A 308 -14.36 2.50 -16.33
CA GLU A 308 -15.30 3.18 -17.23
C GLU A 308 -14.88 2.98 -18.69
N ILE A 309 -15.78 2.37 -19.47
CA ILE A 309 -15.59 1.98 -20.87
C ILE A 309 -16.24 3.03 -21.78
#